data_17dd05f51c34671f2c9765da1b0b2718
#
_entry.id   17dd05f51c34671f2c9765da1b0b2718
#
_cell.length_a   1.000
_cell.length_b   1.000
_cell.length_c   1.000
_cell.angle_alpha   90.00
_cell.angle_beta   90.00
_cell.angle_gamma   90.00
#
_symmetry.space_group_name_H-M   'P 1'
#
loop_
_entity.id
_entity.type
_entity.pdbx_description
1 polymer ?
#
loop_
_entity_poly.entity_id
_entity_poly.type
_entity_poly.pdbx_seq_one_letter_code
_entity_poly.pdbx_strand_id
1 'polypeptide(L)'
;MSQSDDRARFTPTATLVTSSGMAVGLCLLAVVASAPRLLVLALPFIVHAVRALVNKPSPEARWVLPAVTTSATENTTIPVQAGIDGADALVALAWPGQPLTRRHPASGAAVDAGHATVGIELRRWGSHDLGVGLAVASDPSGAWQAEKDVVRGRVRVRPTNQPMAGGAGVRRPLGIQGTHLSARHGEGTELAEVREYRPGDRLRRITWPISSRRDELYVVDSFTERDTDVLIVLDTLEPARTLEIDTDSSLDTGARATLALARHYLDFGDRVGVHDLAGR
;
A
#
# COMPACT_ATOMS: atom_id res chain seq x y z
N MET A 1 5.13 14.07 17.50
CA MET A 1 4.85 14.33 16.08
C MET A 1 4.45 15.80 16.01
N SER A 2 5.41 16.64 15.64
CA SER A 2 5.27 18.11 15.63
C SER A 2 4.13 18.46 14.65
N GLN A 3 3.15 19.22 15.10
CA GLN A 3 2.26 19.99 14.21
C GLN A 3 3.17 21.00 13.48
N SER A 4 3.85 20.54 12.45
CA SER A 4 4.55 21.41 11.53
C SER A 4 3.50 22.33 10.92
N ASP A 5 3.77 23.60 10.97
CA ASP A 5 3.02 24.72 10.45
C ASP A 5 2.39 24.37 9.07
N ASP A 6 1.14 23.89 9.09
CA ASP A 6 0.41 23.52 7.86
C ASP A 6 -0.14 24.77 7.15
N ARG A 7 0.24 25.97 7.62
CA ARG A 7 -0.13 27.22 6.95
C ARG A 7 0.58 27.33 5.61
N ALA A 8 -0.19 27.66 4.58
CA ALA A 8 0.34 27.92 3.27
C ALA A 8 0.88 29.36 3.23
N ARG A 9 2.21 29.48 3.12
CA ARG A 9 2.86 30.79 3.01
C ARG A 9 2.98 31.15 1.54
N PHE A 10 2.05 32.00 1.07
CA PHE A 10 2.10 32.51 -0.28
C PHE A 10 3.16 33.60 -0.43
N THR A 11 4.05 33.41 -1.38
CA THR A 11 5.10 34.36 -1.79
C THR A 11 4.81 34.91 -3.18
N PRO A 12 5.19 36.14 -3.47
CA PRO A 12 5.03 36.69 -4.81
C PRO A 12 5.91 35.95 -5.81
N THR A 13 5.33 35.62 -6.96
CA THR A 13 6.07 34.96 -8.05
C THR A 13 6.90 35.96 -8.84
N ALA A 14 7.87 35.45 -9.62
CA ALA A 14 8.62 36.27 -10.58
C ALA A 14 7.69 36.98 -11.57
N THR A 15 6.57 36.36 -11.93
CA THR A 15 5.55 36.95 -12.82
C THR A 15 4.95 38.22 -12.24
N LEU A 16 4.64 38.25 -10.97
CA LEU A 16 4.11 39.46 -10.31
C LEU A 16 5.18 40.56 -10.26
N VAL A 17 6.40 40.19 -9.89
CA VAL A 17 7.51 41.17 -9.79
C VAL A 17 7.83 41.78 -11.17
N THR A 18 7.93 40.96 -12.20
CA THR A 18 8.22 41.44 -13.56
C THR A 18 7.07 42.27 -14.16
N SER A 19 5.81 41.84 -13.98
CA SER A 19 4.65 42.58 -14.46
C SER A 19 4.52 43.92 -13.76
N SER A 20 4.72 43.98 -12.43
CA SER A 20 4.72 45.24 -11.69
C SER A 20 5.84 46.19 -12.13
N GLY A 21 7.05 45.64 -12.34
CA GLY A 21 8.19 46.38 -12.88
C GLY A 21 7.91 46.96 -14.28
N MET A 22 7.34 46.14 -15.18
CA MET A 22 6.95 46.58 -16.53
C MET A 22 5.86 47.65 -16.50
N ALA A 23 4.86 47.49 -15.63
CA ALA A 23 3.81 48.54 -15.45
C ALA A 23 4.43 49.89 -15.05
N VAL A 24 5.25 49.89 -14.01
CA VAL A 24 5.93 51.09 -13.53
C VAL A 24 6.86 51.68 -14.59
N GLY A 25 7.69 50.84 -15.24
CA GLY A 25 8.62 51.29 -16.27
C GLY A 25 7.93 51.91 -17.47
N LEU A 26 6.86 51.27 -17.97
CA LEU A 26 6.07 51.84 -19.08
C LEU A 26 5.33 53.13 -18.72
N CYS A 27 4.81 53.23 -17.49
CA CYS A 27 4.20 54.49 -17.00
C CYS A 27 5.23 55.63 -16.92
N LEU A 28 6.41 55.36 -16.37
CA LEU A 28 7.49 56.33 -16.29
C LEU A 28 7.96 56.77 -17.70
N LEU A 29 8.13 55.82 -18.61
CA LEU A 29 8.53 56.09 -20.00
C LEU A 29 7.46 56.92 -20.71
N ALA A 30 6.18 56.65 -20.48
CA ALA A 30 5.06 57.42 -21.03
C ALA A 30 5.13 58.91 -20.62
N VAL A 31 5.49 59.15 -19.35
CA VAL A 31 5.64 60.54 -18.81
C VAL A 31 6.89 61.20 -19.44
N VAL A 32 8.06 60.54 -19.39
CA VAL A 32 9.32 61.11 -19.85
C VAL A 32 9.29 61.38 -21.37
N ALA A 33 8.74 60.43 -22.14
CA ALA A 33 8.65 60.56 -23.59
C ALA A 33 7.45 61.40 -24.07
N SER A 34 6.63 61.93 -23.16
CA SER A 34 5.35 62.62 -23.46
C SER A 34 4.48 61.85 -24.46
N ALA A 35 4.49 60.50 -24.33
CA ALA A 35 3.85 59.58 -25.27
C ALA A 35 2.70 58.77 -24.56
N PRO A 36 1.46 59.32 -24.41
CA PRO A 36 0.41 58.69 -23.67
C PRO A 36 -0.05 57.34 -24.22
N ARG A 37 0.24 57.05 -25.50
CA ARG A 37 0.01 55.74 -26.13
C ARG A 37 0.74 54.57 -25.42
N LEU A 38 1.82 54.85 -24.70
CA LEU A 38 2.54 53.83 -23.94
C LEU A 38 1.76 53.34 -22.73
N LEU A 39 0.80 54.15 -22.22
CA LEU A 39 -0.10 53.72 -21.14
C LEU A 39 -1.01 52.55 -21.57
N VAL A 40 -1.38 52.48 -22.84
CA VAL A 40 -2.16 51.39 -23.39
C VAL A 40 -1.37 50.06 -23.29
N LEU A 41 -0.06 50.13 -23.54
CA LEU A 41 0.82 48.96 -23.38
C LEU A 41 1.07 48.58 -21.92
N ALA A 42 0.98 49.54 -20.98
CA ALA A 42 1.12 49.30 -19.57
C ALA A 42 -0.17 48.66 -18.96
N LEU A 43 -1.33 48.86 -19.60
CA LEU A 43 -2.64 48.46 -19.06
C LEU A 43 -2.71 46.97 -18.64
N PRO A 44 -2.30 45.96 -19.45
CA PRO A 44 -2.37 44.56 -19.04
C PRO A 44 -1.52 44.25 -17.80
N PHE A 45 -0.39 44.90 -17.66
CA PHE A 45 0.52 44.72 -16.52
C PHE A 45 -0.08 45.36 -15.23
N ILE A 46 -0.69 46.56 -15.40
CA ILE A 46 -1.38 47.24 -14.31
C ILE A 46 -2.58 46.40 -13.84
N VAL A 47 -3.38 45.91 -14.78
CA VAL A 47 -4.56 45.05 -14.44
C VAL A 47 -4.11 43.81 -13.72
N HIS A 48 -3.04 43.15 -14.20
CA HIS A 48 -2.50 41.98 -13.53
C HIS A 48 -2.00 42.26 -12.10
N ALA A 49 -1.24 43.35 -11.91
CA ALA A 49 -0.75 43.75 -10.60
C ALA A 49 -1.91 44.12 -9.62
N VAL A 50 -2.92 44.86 -10.11
CA VAL A 50 -4.10 45.19 -9.30
C VAL A 50 -4.90 43.94 -8.90
N ARG A 51 -5.13 43.01 -9.86
CA ARG A 51 -5.81 41.76 -9.57
C ARG A 51 -5.04 40.94 -8.55
N ALA A 52 -3.72 40.86 -8.67
CA ALA A 52 -2.87 40.14 -7.72
C ALA A 52 -2.96 40.72 -6.29
N LEU A 53 -3.07 42.03 -6.16
CA LEU A 53 -3.20 42.68 -4.86
C LEU A 53 -4.61 42.51 -4.26
N VAL A 54 -5.64 42.58 -5.11
CA VAL A 54 -7.05 42.43 -4.68
C VAL A 54 -7.35 40.97 -4.30
N ASN A 55 -6.87 40.02 -5.09
CA ASN A 55 -7.11 38.58 -4.89
C ASN A 55 -5.95 37.86 -4.16
N LYS A 56 -5.27 38.60 -3.28
CA LYS A 56 -4.21 37.99 -2.47
C LYS A 56 -4.78 36.84 -1.66
N PRO A 57 -4.17 35.64 -1.73
CA PRO A 57 -4.61 34.46 -0.99
C PRO A 57 -4.65 34.73 0.53
N SER A 58 -5.60 34.07 1.20
CA SER A 58 -5.78 34.23 2.65
C SER A 58 -4.50 33.81 3.41
N PRO A 59 -4.08 34.56 4.42
CA PRO A 59 -2.98 34.19 5.30
C PRO A 59 -3.33 32.99 6.19
N GLU A 60 -4.61 32.61 6.26
CA GLU A 60 -5.11 31.45 7.01
C GLU A 60 -5.18 30.19 6.18
N ALA A 61 -4.85 30.27 4.89
CA ALA A 61 -4.80 29.11 4.01
C ALA A 61 -3.88 28.02 4.57
N ARG A 62 -4.32 26.75 4.46
CA ARG A 62 -3.62 25.62 5.03
C ARG A 62 -3.45 24.51 4.01
N TRP A 63 -2.31 23.82 4.10
CA TRP A 63 -2.11 22.60 3.37
C TRP A 63 -2.91 21.46 3.98
N VAL A 64 -3.61 20.70 3.14
CA VAL A 64 -4.33 19.48 3.49
C VAL A 64 -3.57 18.30 2.93
N LEU A 65 -2.90 17.59 3.82
CA LEU A 65 -2.13 16.39 3.47
C LEU A 65 -2.81 15.19 4.14
N PRO A 66 -3.39 14.25 3.38
CA PRO A 66 -4.05 13.09 3.97
C PRO A 66 -3.04 12.18 4.69
N ALA A 67 -3.56 11.36 5.58
CA ALA A 67 -2.77 10.45 6.40
C ALA A 67 -1.88 9.52 5.56
N VAL A 68 -0.69 9.24 6.07
CA VAL A 68 0.28 8.36 5.41
C VAL A 68 -0.18 6.92 5.50
N THR A 69 -0.29 6.24 4.36
CA THR A 69 -0.50 4.79 4.30
C THR A 69 0.79 4.09 4.69
N THR A 70 0.77 3.29 5.76
CA THR A 70 1.95 2.58 6.28
C THR A 70 2.07 1.14 5.78
N SER A 71 0.97 0.58 5.25
CA SER A 71 0.94 -0.79 4.72
C SER A 71 0.05 -0.90 3.49
N ALA A 72 0.47 -1.70 2.52
CA ALA A 72 -0.24 -1.97 1.28
C ALA A 72 -0.01 -3.42 0.82
N THR A 73 -0.64 -3.81 -0.27
CA THR A 73 -0.40 -5.09 -0.96
C THR A 73 0.25 -4.81 -2.31
N GLU A 74 1.00 -5.76 -2.84
CA GLU A 74 1.54 -5.67 -4.21
C GLU A 74 0.46 -5.34 -5.24
N ASN A 75 0.84 -4.63 -6.28
CA ASN A 75 -0.02 -4.18 -7.37
C ASN A 75 -1.17 -3.25 -6.90
N THR A 76 -1.05 -2.68 -5.72
CA THR A 76 -1.99 -1.67 -5.22
C THR A 76 -1.44 -0.28 -5.49
N THR A 77 -2.29 0.62 -5.95
CA THR A 77 -1.96 2.02 -6.12
C THR A 77 -2.31 2.79 -4.86
N ILE A 78 -1.33 3.43 -4.26
CA ILE A 78 -1.52 4.34 -3.12
C ILE A 78 -1.69 5.75 -3.67
N PRO A 79 -2.81 6.44 -3.38
CA PRO A 79 -2.96 7.83 -3.75
C PRO A 79 -2.11 8.71 -2.81
N VAL A 80 -1.26 9.53 -3.40
CA VAL A 80 -0.58 10.63 -2.73
C VAL A 80 -1.30 11.90 -3.14
N GLN A 81 -1.81 12.62 -2.15
CA GLN A 81 -2.59 13.82 -2.37
C GLN A 81 -1.95 15.02 -1.67
N ALA A 82 -2.09 16.17 -2.28
CA ALA A 82 -1.84 17.46 -1.65
C ALA A 82 -2.98 18.39 -2.02
N GLY A 83 -3.52 19.09 -1.04
CA GLY A 83 -4.58 20.05 -1.23
C GLY A 83 -4.31 21.33 -0.46
N ILE A 84 -5.10 22.36 -0.75
CA ILE A 84 -5.08 23.60 -0.02
C ILE A 84 -6.51 23.96 0.38
N ASP A 85 -6.66 24.41 1.61
CA ASP A 85 -7.94 24.89 2.15
C ASP A 85 -7.81 26.37 2.49
N GLY A 86 -8.91 27.12 2.31
CA GLY A 86 -8.97 28.55 2.61
C GLY A 86 -8.38 29.47 1.53
N ALA A 87 -8.01 28.93 0.35
CA ALA A 87 -7.59 29.72 -0.80
C ALA A 87 -8.07 29.10 -2.11
N ASP A 88 -8.45 29.94 -3.08
CA ASP A 88 -8.68 29.52 -4.46
C ASP A 88 -7.32 29.42 -5.16
N ALA A 89 -6.86 28.17 -5.38
CA ALA A 89 -5.54 27.91 -5.96
C ALA A 89 -5.57 26.65 -6.82
N LEU A 90 -4.71 26.65 -7.84
CA LEU A 90 -4.32 25.46 -8.57
C LEU A 90 -3.20 24.76 -7.78
N VAL A 91 -3.40 23.50 -7.48
CA VAL A 91 -2.41 22.70 -6.79
C VAL A 91 -1.72 21.78 -7.79
N ALA A 92 -0.41 21.89 -7.86
CA ALA A 92 0.45 20.96 -8.58
C ALA A 92 1.17 20.06 -7.58
N LEU A 93 1.14 18.76 -7.83
CA LEU A 93 1.90 17.77 -7.05
C LEU A 93 2.86 17.06 -7.98
N ALA A 94 4.15 17.11 -7.67
CA ALA A 94 5.18 16.37 -8.35
C ALA A 94 5.79 15.32 -7.43
N TRP A 95 5.87 14.07 -7.91
CA TRP A 95 6.45 12.96 -7.17
C TRP A 95 7.61 12.36 -7.92
N PRO A 96 8.81 12.26 -7.32
CA PRO A 96 9.97 11.66 -7.96
C PRO A 96 9.76 10.18 -8.22
N GLY A 97 10.40 9.64 -9.26
CA GLY A 97 10.42 8.21 -9.52
C GLY A 97 11.23 7.48 -8.46
N GLN A 98 10.68 6.39 -7.94
CA GLN A 98 11.36 5.51 -7.02
C GLN A 98 11.56 4.13 -7.66
N PRO A 99 12.64 3.41 -7.37
CA PRO A 99 12.82 2.05 -7.82
C PRO A 99 11.63 1.16 -7.42
N LEU A 100 11.22 0.25 -8.31
CA LEU A 100 10.16 -0.72 -8.05
C LEU A 100 8.76 -0.13 -7.83
N THR A 101 8.56 1.15 -8.23
CA THR A 101 7.25 1.81 -8.21
C THR A 101 6.90 2.35 -9.60
N ARG A 102 5.61 2.36 -9.92
CA ARG A 102 5.09 3.03 -11.12
C ARG A 102 4.19 4.18 -10.70
N ARG A 103 4.28 5.29 -11.41
CA ARG A 103 3.50 6.49 -11.12
C ARG A 103 2.32 6.64 -12.06
N HIS A 104 1.23 7.17 -11.54
CA HIS A 104 0.03 7.51 -12.31
C HIS A 104 -0.39 8.96 -12.00
N PRO A 105 -0.24 9.89 -12.94
CA PRO A 105 0.26 9.73 -14.32
C PRO A 105 1.75 9.36 -14.38
N ALA A 106 2.21 8.83 -15.52
CA ALA A 106 3.60 8.36 -15.70
C ALA A 106 4.64 9.48 -15.54
N SER A 107 4.27 10.74 -15.79
CA SER A 107 5.08 11.92 -15.50
C SER A 107 5.40 12.07 -14.01
N GLY A 108 4.55 11.52 -13.15
CA GLY A 108 4.61 11.71 -11.70
C GLY A 108 4.19 13.11 -11.26
N ALA A 109 3.49 13.85 -12.12
CA ALA A 109 2.99 15.18 -11.82
C ALA A 109 1.50 15.27 -12.17
N ALA A 110 0.73 15.86 -11.27
CA ALA A 110 -0.68 16.15 -11.45
C ALA A 110 -0.96 17.61 -11.06
N VAL A 111 -1.91 18.24 -11.74
CA VAL A 111 -2.35 19.60 -11.45
C VAL A 111 -3.87 19.62 -11.46
N ASP A 112 -4.47 20.17 -10.42
CA ASP A 112 -5.92 20.31 -10.33
C ASP A 112 -6.30 21.48 -9.42
N ALA A 113 -7.58 21.90 -9.48
CA ALA A 113 -8.10 22.97 -8.65
C ALA A 113 -8.29 22.49 -7.20
N GLY A 114 -7.67 23.19 -6.27
CA GLY A 114 -7.78 22.92 -4.83
C GLY A 114 -7.03 21.71 -4.33
N HIS A 115 -6.85 20.64 -5.13
CA HIS A 115 -6.11 19.45 -4.74
C HIS A 115 -5.55 18.69 -5.93
N ALA A 116 -4.39 18.08 -5.78
CA ALA A 116 -3.78 17.22 -6.80
C ALA A 116 -3.48 15.84 -6.25
N THR A 117 -3.58 14.81 -7.10
CA THR A 117 -3.37 13.43 -6.72
C THR A 117 -2.43 12.73 -7.69
N VAL A 118 -1.41 12.09 -7.14
CA VAL A 118 -0.51 11.19 -7.88
C VAL A 118 -0.64 9.78 -7.30
N GLY A 119 -0.97 8.80 -8.13
CA GLY A 119 -0.98 7.40 -7.74
C GLY A 119 0.43 6.80 -7.77
N ILE A 120 0.79 6.06 -6.74
CA ILE A 120 2.04 5.29 -6.69
C ILE A 120 1.66 3.81 -6.63
N GLU A 121 1.88 3.09 -7.72
CA GLU A 121 1.67 1.65 -7.79
C GLU A 121 2.90 0.92 -7.24
N LEU A 122 2.66 0.10 -6.22
CA LEU A 122 3.68 -0.70 -5.55
C LEU A 122 3.74 -2.09 -6.18
N ARG A 123 4.75 -2.33 -7.00
CA ARG A 123 4.86 -3.55 -7.82
C ARG A 123 5.47 -4.74 -7.08
N ARG A 124 6.14 -4.51 -5.97
CA ARG A 124 6.82 -5.57 -5.20
C ARG A 124 6.56 -5.45 -3.72
N TRP A 125 6.53 -6.61 -3.06
CA TRP A 125 6.50 -6.70 -1.61
C TRP A 125 7.81 -6.24 -0.97
N GLY A 126 7.75 -5.91 0.30
CA GLY A 126 8.90 -5.45 1.07
C GLY A 126 8.69 -4.07 1.67
N SER A 127 9.77 -3.45 2.09
CA SER A 127 9.75 -2.11 2.67
C SER A 127 10.24 -1.10 1.63
N HIS A 128 9.37 -0.20 1.23
CA HIS A 128 9.66 0.84 0.23
C HIS A 128 9.66 2.20 0.90
N ASP A 129 10.71 2.98 0.64
CA ASP A 129 10.72 4.39 0.96
C ASP A 129 10.11 5.15 -0.22
N LEU A 130 9.01 5.85 0.03
CA LEU A 130 8.32 6.62 -1.02
C LEU A 130 8.97 7.98 -1.26
N GLY A 131 9.89 8.40 -0.40
CA GLY A 131 10.59 9.66 -0.54
C GLY A 131 9.74 10.89 -0.26
N VAL A 132 10.13 11.98 -0.89
CA VAL A 132 9.52 13.30 -0.71
C VAL A 132 9.08 13.83 -2.06
N GLY A 133 7.83 14.24 -2.19
CA GLY A 133 7.30 14.97 -3.31
C GLY A 133 7.21 16.47 -3.03
N LEU A 134 7.01 17.26 -4.07
CA LEU A 134 6.81 18.70 -4.00
C LEU A 134 5.37 19.05 -4.37
N ALA A 135 4.67 19.74 -3.47
CA ALA A 135 3.39 20.37 -3.76
C ALA A 135 3.57 21.88 -3.93
N VAL A 136 2.97 22.43 -4.97
CA VAL A 136 2.97 23.85 -5.27
C VAL A 136 1.53 24.32 -5.45
N ALA A 137 1.10 25.28 -4.67
CA ALA A 137 -0.19 25.94 -4.85
C ALA A 137 0.05 27.32 -5.50
N SER A 138 -0.65 27.61 -6.57
CA SER A 138 -0.60 28.89 -7.27
C SER A 138 -1.99 29.49 -7.36
N ASP A 139 -2.12 30.79 -7.11
CA ASP A 139 -3.36 31.48 -7.35
C ASP A 139 -3.71 31.49 -8.86
N PRO A 140 -4.99 31.67 -9.24
CA PRO A 140 -5.38 31.61 -10.66
C PRO A 140 -4.72 32.65 -11.57
N SER A 141 -4.18 33.72 -11.00
CA SER A 141 -3.43 34.74 -11.77
C SER A 141 -1.96 34.40 -11.95
N GLY A 142 -1.43 33.39 -11.23
CA GLY A 142 -0.01 33.06 -11.20
C GLY A 142 0.85 34.08 -10.47
N ALA A 143 0.24 34.99 -9.70
CA ALA A 143 0.96 36.06 -9.00
C ALA A 143 1.52 35.61 -7.65
N TRP A 144 0.88 34.63 -7.01
CA TRP A 144 1.23 34.11 -5.69
C TRP A 144 1.43 32.61 -5.75
N GLN A 145 2.45 32.12 -5.05
CA GLN A 145 2.65 30.67 -4.91
C GLN A 145 3.07 30.30 -3.49
N ALA A 146 2.69 29.09 -3.09
CA ALA A 146 3.16 28.45 -1.88
C ALA A 146 3.70 27.07 -2.19
N GLU A 147 4.77 26.67 -1.53
CA GLU A 147 5.41 25.37 -1.73
C GLU A 147 5.40 24.55 -0.43
N LYS A 148 5.27 23.24 -0.55
CA LYS A 148 5.31 22.32 0.57
C LYS A 148 5.93 20.99 0.15
N ASP A 149 6.87 20.53 0.95
CA ASP A 149 7.38 19.17 0.83
C ASP A 149 6.35 18.19 1.40
N VAL A 150 6.00 17.18 0.59
CA VAL A 150 5.09 16.11 0.97
C VAL A 150 5.90 14.86 1.28
N VAL A 151 6.13 14.62 2.56
CA VAL A 151 6.92 13.45 3.03
C VAL A 151 5.99 12.25 3.22
N ARG A 152 6.31 11.11 2.62
CA ARG A 152 5.51 9.88 2.75
C ARG A 152 6.17 8.77 3.55
N GLY A 153 7.42 8.83 3.81
CA GLY A 153 8.12 7.85 4.62
C GLY A 153 8.05 6.42 4.06
N ARG A 154 8.14 5.45 4.96
CA ARG A 154 8.29 4.03 4.61
C ARG A 154 6.95 3.30 4.62
N VAL A 155 6.67 2.55 3.54
CA VAL A 155 5.49 1.70 3.38
C VAL A 155 5.91 0.24 3.36
N ARG A 156 5.21 -0.61 4.12
CA ARG A 156 5.37 -2.07 4.09
C ARG A 156 4.37 -2.64 3.10
N VAL A 157 4.87 -3.30 2.07
CA VAL A 157 4.08 -3.95 1.03
C VAL A 157 4.07 -5.45 1.28
N ARG A 158 2.89 -6.01 1.40
CA ARG A 158 2.70 -7.46 1.55
C ARG A 158 2.65 -8.12 0.19
N PRO A 159 3.13 -9.37 0.05
CA PRO A 159 2.96 -10.13 -1.17
C PRO A 159 1.48 -10.28 -1.52
N THR A 160 1.18 -10.37 -2.81
CA THR A 160 -0.18 -10.69 -3.27
C THR A 160 -0.52 -12.12 -2.89
N ASN A 161 -1.71 -12.31 -2.31
CA ASN A 161 -2.26 -13.63 -2.11
C ASN A 161 -2.86 -14.13 -3.42
N GLN A 162 -2.11 -14.94 -4.17
CA GLN A 162 -2.68 -15.68 -5.28
C GLN A 162 -3.28 -16.96 -4.69
N PRO A 163 -4.62 -17.16 -4.77
CA PRO A 163 -5.19 -18.43 -4.38
C PRO A 163 -4.53 -19.50 -5.24
N MET A 164 -4.05 -20.56 -4.60
CA MET A 164 -3.53 -21.72 -5.35
C MET A 164 -4.66 -22.19 -6.25
N ALA A 165 -4.44 -22.13 -7.57
CA ALA A 165 -5.42 -22.64 -8.53
C ALA A 165 -5.73 -24.08 -8.16
N GLY A 166 -7.00 -24.33 -7.87
CA GLY A 166 -7.44 -25.60 -7.31
C GLY A 166 -6.99 -26.77 -8.16
N GLY A 167 -6.46 -27.81 -7.53
CA GLY A 167 -6.19 -29.06 -8.14
C GLY A 167 -4.74 -29.51 -8.25
N ALA A 168 -3.73 -28.67 -8.00
CA ALA A 168 -2.44 -29.21 -7.62
C ALA A 168 -2.56 -29.74 -6.19
N GLY A 169 -3.24 -30.87 -6.04
CA GLY A 169 -3.22 -31.60 -4.80
C GLY A 169 -1.76 -31.78 -4.41
N VAL A 170 -1.30 -31.01 -3.44
CA VAL A 170 -0.06 -31.32 -2.75
C VAL A 170 -0.22 -32.79 -2.40
N ARG A 171 0.59 -33.65 -3.03
CA ARG A 171 0.56 -35.08 -2.74
C ARG A 171 0.61 -35.15 -1.25
N ARG A 172 -0.46 -35.69 -0.63
CA ARG A 172 -0.59 -35.82 0.81
C ARG A 172 0.74 -36.29 1.36
N PRO A 173 1.44 -35.51 2.20
CA PRO A 173 2.62 -36.04 2.86
C PRO A 173 2.14 -37.21 3.66
N LEU A 174 2.68 -38.37 3.35
CA LEU A 174 2.36 -39.58 4.08
C LEU A 174 2.68 -39.34 5.56
N GLY A 175 1.65 -39.13 6.38
CA GLY A 175 1.76 -39.29 7.80
C GLY A 175 1.54 -38.11 8.74
N ILE A 176 1.09 -36.92 8.29
CA ILE A 176 0.83 -35.80 9.20
C ILE A 176 -0.50 -35.14 8.81
N GLN A 177 -1.52 -35.25 9.64
CA GLN A 177 -2.86 -34.68 9.40
C GLN A 177 -3.29 -33.83 10.59
N GLY A 178 -3.67 -32.58 10.31
CA GLY A 178 -4.58 -31.79 11.15
C GLY A 178 -6.00 -32.00 10.64
N THR A 179 -7.05 -31.71 11.30
CA THR A 179 -8.50 -31.91 11.05
C THR A 179 -8.90 -32.93 9.97
N HIS A 180 -7.93 -33.61 9.36
CA HIS A 180 -8.06 -34.65 8.39
C HIS A 180 -7.94 -36.00 9.11
N LEU A 181 -8.93 -36.84 8.91
CA LEU A 181 -8.96 -38.22 9.35
C LEU A 181 -7.64 -38.92 9.02
N SER A 182 -6.86 -39.21 10.04
CA SER A 182 -5.72 -40.09 9.90
C SER A 182 -6.25 -41.47 9.56
N ALA A 183 -5.68 -42.14 8.56
CA ALA A 183 -5.96 -43.56 8.33
C ALA A 183 -5.46 -44.45 9.48
N ARG A 184 -4.89 -43.85 10.54
CA ARG A 184 -4.51 -44.55 11.77
C ARG A 184 -5.63 -44.44 12.78
N HIS A 185 -6.02 -45.63 13.30
CA HIS A 185 -6.96 -45.75 14.40
C HIS A 185 -6.35 -45.15 15.68
N GLY A 186 -7.12 -44.30 16.38
CA GLY A 186 -6.64 -43.58 17.55
C GLY A 186 -7.76 -43.08 18.46
N GLU A 187 -7.55 -41.96 19.14
CA GLU A 187 -8.47 -41.38 20.16
C GLU A 187 -9.29 -40.18 19.67
N GLY A 188 -9.60 -40.10 18.36
CA GLY A 188 -10.43 -38.99 17.83
C GLY A 188 -11.92 -39.19 18.06
N THR A 189 -12.71 -38.23 17.62
CA THR A 189 -14.19 -38.21 17.77
C THR A 189 -14.89 -38.87 16.60
N GLU A 190 -14.25 -39.04 15.45
CA GLU A 190 -14.86 -39.61 14.26
C GLU A 190 -14.68 -41.11 14.21
N LEU A 191 -15.78 -41.80 13.99
CA LEU A 191 -15.91 -43.24 14.03
C LEU A 191 -15.25 -43.88 12.81
N ALA A 192 -14.25 -44.74 13.03
CA ALA A 192 -13.51 -45.39 11.94
C ALA A 192 -14.14 -46.76 11.63
N GLU A 193 -14.24 -47.64 12.62
CA GLU A 193 -14.70 -49.02 12.47
C GLU A 193 -15.23 -49.60 13.79
N VAL A 194 -16.12 -50.56 13.68
CA VAL A 194 -16.55 -51.37 14.80
C VAL A 194 -16.00 -52.78 14.60
N ARG A 195 -15.09 -53.21 15.48
CA ARG A 195 -14.43 -54.50 15.41
C ARG A 195 -14.56 -55.31 16.73
N GLU A 196 -14.22 -56.57 16.66
CA GLU A 196 -14.15 -57.39 17.83
C GLU A 196 -13.08 -56.90 18.83
N TYR A 197 -13.39 -57.02 20.12
CA TYR A 197 -12.48 -56.69 21.22
C TYR A 197 -11.25 -57.62 21.19
N ARG A 198 -10.06 -57.04 21.38
CA ARG A 198 -8.81 -57.75 21.55
C ARG A 198 -8.20 -57.45 22.92
N PRO A 199 -7.50 -58.38 23.55
CA PRO A 199 -6.77 -58.11 24.79
C PRO A 199 -5.83 -56.91 24.61
N GLY A 200 -5.98 -55.86 25.42
CA GLY A 200 -5.28 -54.61 25.34
C GLY A 200 -6.15 -53.41 24.89
N ASP A 201 -7.32 -53.67 24.35
CA ASP A 201 -8.27 -52.60 24.04
C ASP A 201 -8.85 -51.98 25.33
N ARG A 202 -9.09 -50.67 25.25
CA ARG A 202 -9.65 -49.93 26.41
C ARG A 202 -11.13 -50.27 26.59
N LEU A 203 -11.53 -50.74 27.77
CA LEU A 203 -12.90 -51.15 28.12
C LEU A 203 -13.92 -50.03 27.86
N ARG A 204 -13.52 -48.76 27.97
CA ARG A 204 -14.41 -47.60 27.71
C ARG A 204 -14.85 -47.49 26.24
N ARG A 205 -14.18 -48.18 25.30
CA ARG A 205 -14.53 -48.22 23.89
C ARG A 205 -15.50 -49.34 23.51
N ILE A 206 -15.91 -50.16 24.45
CA ILE A 206 -16.87 -51.23 24.22
C ILE A 206 -18.23 -50.63 23.88
N THR A 207 -18.76 -51.06 22.75
CA THR A 207 -20.10 -50.68 22.31
C THR A 207 -21.10 -51.70 22.87
N TRP A 208 -21.57 -51.45 24.07
CA TRP A 208 -22.52 -52.34 24.77
C TRP A 208 -23.79 -52.70 23.97
N PRO A 209 -24.42 -51.78 23.21
CA PRO A 209 -25.59 -52.07 22.39
C PRO A 209 -25.34 -53.10 21.29
N ILE A 210 -24.12 -53.15 20.73
CA ILE A 210 -23.77 -54.14 19.70
C ILE A 210 -23.32 -55.43 20.37
N SER A 211 -22.48 -55.32 21.37
CA SER A 211 -21.93 -56.47 22.10
C SER A 211 -23.04 -57.33 22.69
N SER A 212 -24.08 -56.74 23.31
CA SER A 212 -25.20 -57.47 23.91
C SER A 212 -26.09 -58.22 22.91
N ARG A 213 -26.04 -57.84 21.62
CA ARG A 213 -26.83 -58.52 20.56
C ARG A 213 -26.11 -59.67 19.90
N ARG A 214 -24.76 -59.70 20.03
CA ARG A 214 -23.91 -60.67 19.33
C ARG A 214 -23.19 -61.64 20.23
N ASP A 215 -23.40 -61.54 21.55
CA ASP A 215 -22.75 -62.34 22.57
C ASP A 215 -21.20 -62.27 22.57
N GLU A 216 -20.65 -61.27 21.92
CA GLU A 216 -19.22 -61.00 21.79
C GLU A 216 -18.93 -59.52 22.03
N LEU A 217 -17.76 -59.21 22.56
CA LEU A 217 -17.38 -57.83 22.85
C LEU A 217 -16.92 -57.11 21.58
N TYR A 218 -17.54 -55.98 21.27
CA TYR A 218 -17.19 -55.09 20.16
C TYR A 218 -16.71 -53.77 20.70
N VAL A 219 -15.64 -53.25 20.06
CA VAL A 219 -15.06 -51.95 20.34
C VAL A 219 -15.21 -51.01 19.12
N VAL A 220 -15.38 -49.72 19.41
CA VAL A 220 -15.39 -48.67 18.44
C VAL A 220 -13.98 -48.13 18.31
N ASP A 221 -13.40 -48.23 17.13
CA ASP A 221 -12.18 -47.52 16.77
C ASP A 221 -12.53 -46.16 16.15
N SER A 222 -11.79 -45.12 16.52
CA SER A 222 -11.94 -43.78 15.99
C SER A 222 -10.68 -43.41 15.20
N PHE A 223 -10.85 -42.50 14.27
CA PHE A 223 -9.70 -41.90 13.61
C PHE A 223 -8.99 -40.93 14.57
N THR A 224 -7.67 -40.86 14.51
CA THR A 224 -6.89 -39.93 15.31
C THR A 224 -6.98 -38.52 14.68
N GLU A 225 -7.51 -37.58 15.47
CA GLU A 225 -7.38 -36.15 15.11
C GLU A 225 -5.96 -35.67 15.47
N ARG A 226 -5.28 -35.08 14.55
CA ARG A 226 -3.95 -34.48 14.80
C ARG A 226 -3.91 -33.11 14.15
N ASP A 227 -3.56 -32.11 14.93
CA ASP A 227 -3.11 -30.84 14.38
C ASP A 227 -1.76 -31.02 13.70
N THR A 228 -1.60 -30.43 12.52
CA THR A 228 -0.35 -30.49 11.77
C THR A 228 0.46 -29.24 12.07
N ASP A 229 1.73 -29.43 12.40
CA ASP A 229 2.69 -28.34 12.46
C ASP A 229 3.41 -28.26 11.08
N VAL A 230 3.19 -27.19 10.35
CA VAL A 230 3.80 -26.93 9.04
C VAL A 230 4.90 -25.91 9.21
N LEU A 231 6.13 -26.28 8.86
CA LEU A 231 7.25 -25.35 8.80
C LEU A 231 7.61 -25.06 7.34
N ILE A 232 7.44 -23.81 6.93
CA ILE A 232 7.86 -23.33 5.62
C ILE A 232 9.23 -22.69 5.77
N VAL A 233 10.21 -23.22 5.05
CA VAL A 233 11.58 -22.67 5.03
C VAL A 233 11.77 -21.92 3.73
N LEU A 234 11.98 -20.60 3.81
CA LEU A 234 12.24 -19.76 2.66
C LEU A 234 13.74 -19.49 2.52
N ASP A 235 14.30 -19.87 1.36
CA ASP A 235 15.68 -19.54 1.04
C ASP A 235 15.78 -18.07 0.60
N THR A 236 16.44 -17.27 1.43
CA THR A 236 16.69 -15.85 1.22
C THR A 236 18.18 -15.52 1.13
N LEU A 237 19.03 -16.55 0.98
CA LEU A 237 20.49 -16.40 0.95
C LEU A 237 20.98 -15.75 -0.35
N GLU A 238 20.30 -15.98 -1.46
CA GLU A 238 20.67 -15.36 -2.72
C GLU A 238 20.18 -13.91 -2.83
N PRO A 239 21.03 -12.97 -3.25
CA PRO A 239 20.65 -11.58 -3.49
C PRO A 239 19.91 -11.42 -4.84
N ALA A 240 18.97 -12.29 -5.14
CA ALA A 240 18.29 -12.37 -6.44
C ALA A 240 17.20 -11.32 -6.63
N ARG A 241 17.36 -10.11 -6.08
CA ARG A 241 16.45 -8.99 -6.38
C ARG A 241 16.95 -8.27 -7.64
N THR A 242 16.33 -8.54 -8.75
CA THR A 242 16.46 -7.68 -9.93
C THR A 242 15.81 -6.33 -9.64
N LEU A 243 16.46 -5.25 -10.05
CA LEU A 243 15.90 -3.88 -9.95
C LEU A 243 14.86 -3.60 -11.06
N GLU A 244 14.63 -4.56 -11.94
CA GLU A 244 13.63 -4.44 -12.99
C GLU A 244 12.23 -4.63 -12.42
N ILE A 245 11.36 -3.67 -12.68
CA ILE A 245 10.00 -3.61 -12.13
C ILE A 245 9.12 -4.78 -12.59
N ASP A 246 9.30 -5.23 -13.83
CA ASP A 246 8.42 -6.20 -14.47
C ASP A 246 8.97 -7.65 -14.43
N THR A 247 10.12 -7.88 -13.80
CA THR A 247 10.74 -9.21 -13.71
C THR A 247 10.70 -9.73 -12.28
N ASP A 248 9.91 -10.77 -12.03
CA ASP A 248 9.88 -11.44 -10.73
C ASP A 248 11.18 -12.20 -10.46
N SER A 249 11.73 -12.04 -9.27
CA SER A 249 12.83 -12.86 -8.80
C SER A 249 12.32 -14.19 -8.21
N SER A 250 13.22 -15.17 -8.04
CA SER A 250 12.94 -16.42 -7.33
C SER A 250 12.41 -16.15 -5.91
N LEU A 251 12.95 -15.13 -5.25
CA LEU A 251 12.52 -14.70 -3.92
C LEU A 251 11.10 -14.12 -3.93
N ASP A 252 10.71 -13.35 -4.95
CA ASP A 252 9.36 -12.82 -5.07
C ASP A 252 8.33 -13.94 -5.23
N THR A 253 8.65 -14.91 -6.09
CA THR A 253 7.84 -16.12 -6.28
C THR A 253 7.76 -16.95 -5.00
N GLY A 254 8.89 -17.15 -4.32
CA GLY A 254 8.98 -17.87 -3.06
C GLY A 254 8.17 -17.23 -1.95
N ALA A 255 8.22 -15.92 -1.81
CA ALA A 255 7.45 -15.19 -0.81
C ALA A 255 5.93 -15.27 -1.04
N ARG A 256 5.48 -15.16 -2.30
CA ARG A 256 4.06 -15.34 -2.66
C ARG A 256 3.59 -16.77 -2.42
N ALA A 257 4.42 -17.77 -2.78
CA ALA A 257 4.12 -19.17 -2.53
C ALA A 257 4.04 -19.46 -1.02
N THR A 258 4.98 -18.92 -0.24
CA THR A 258 4.98 -19.04 1.23
C THR A 258 3.69 -18.48 1.82
N LEU A 259 3.26 -17.29 1.38
CA LEU A 259 2.01 -16.69 1.86
C LEU A 259 0.78 -17.54 1.48
N ALA A 260 0.73 -18.06 0.25
CA ALA A 260 -0.37 -18.88 -0.24
C ALA A 260 -0.46 -20.22 0.54
N LEU A 261 0.68 -20.89 0.74
CA LEU A 261 0.76 -22.12 1.54
C LEU A 261 0.39 -21.88 3.00
N ALA A 262 0.97 -20.83 3.61
CA ALA A 262 0.69 -20.52 5.01
C ALA A 262 -0.81 -20.26 5.23
N ARG A 263 -1.46 -19.49 4.37
CA ARG A 263 -2.91 -19.26 4.45
C ARG A 263 -3.71 -20.54 4.25
N HIS A 264 -3.35 -21.33 3.26
CA HIS A 264 -4.03 -22.60 3.00
C HIS A 264 -4.07 -23.48 4.25
N TYR A 265 -2.93 -23.70 4.90
CA TYR A 265 -2.88 -24.54 6.10
C TYR A 265 -3.54 -23.89 7.32
N LEU A 266 -3.41 -22.56 7.48
CA LEU A 266 -4.10 -21.83 8.55
C LEU A 266 -5.64 -21.91 8.41
N ASP A 267 -6.16 -21.84 7.17
CA ASP A 267 -7.59 -21.95 6.89
C ASP A 267 -8.14 -23.36 7.24
N PHE A 268 -7.27 -24.37 7.26
CA PHE A 268 -7.59 -25.73 7.74
C PHE A 268 -7.37 -25.94 9.25
N GLY A 269 -6.97 -24.89 9.96
CA GLY A 269 -6.75 -24.95 11.41
C GLY A 269 -5.37 -25.49 11.82
N ASP A 270 -4.47 -25.71 10.87
CA ASP A 270 -3.10 -26.16 11.14
C ASP A 270 -2.23 -25.02 11.69
N ARG A 271 -1.17 -25.39 12.41
CA ARG A 271 -0.16 -24.43 12.88
C ARG A 271 0.92 -24.25 11.81
N VAL A 272 1.21 -23.00 11.46
CA VAL A 272 2.19 -22.68 10.41
C VAL A 272 3.31 -21.82 11.00
N GLY A 273 4.53 -22.31 10.87
CA GLY A 273 5.76 -21.54 11.10
C GLY A 273 6.41 -21.16 9.78
N VAL A 274 7.00 -19.98 9.71
CA VAL A 274 7.83 -19.56 8.57
C VAL A 274 9.21 -19.26 9.10
N HIS A 275 10.22 -19.84 8.46
CA HIS A 275 11.63 -19.61 8.77
C HIS A 275 12.36 -19.05 7.57
N ASP A 276 13.12 -17.98 7.79
CA ASP A 276 13.99 -17.33 6.81
C ASP A 276 15.43 -17.78 7.04
N LEU A 277 16.07 -18.38 6.03
CA LEU A 277 17.44 -18.88 6.16
C LEU A 277 18.49 -17.78 6.34
N ALA A 278 18.22 -16.55 5.87
CA ALA A 278 19.15 -15.43 6.09
C ALA A 278 19.00 -14.78 7.47
N GLY A 279 17.97 -15.13 8.26
CA GLY A 279 17.77 -14.62 9.62
C GLY A 279 17.47 -13.13 9.68
N ARG A 280 16.76 -12.57 8.69
CA ARG A 280 16.46 -11.14 8.54
C ARG A 280 15.09 -10.76 9.11
#